data_b6dca23785dd0b1a54c0b539f0717f33
#
_entry.id   b6dca23785dd0b1a54c0b539f0717f33
#
_cell.length_a   1.000
_cell.length_b   1.000
_cell.length_c   1.000
_cell.angle_alpha   90.00
_cell.angle_beta   90.00
_cell.angle_gamma   90.00
#
_symmetry.space_group_name_H-M   'P 1'
#
loop_
_entity.id
_entity.type
_entity.pdbx_description
1 polymer ?
#
loop_
_entity_poly.entity_id
_entity_poly.type
_entity_poly.pdbx_seq_one_letter_code
_entity_poly.pdbx_strand_id
1 'polypeptide(L)'
;MNRLVRLPLLFLLFLGLAFTACKKDHDMAHDSPYMKIMNDMMTRMDAQVKTQDPDHDFATQMVLHHDAAIQMAQEELRTGSNQEMKTMAQDIITQQQAEIAQFNAFTSGHQPRQPLVPQFNAIQKANMDRMMATSDGRTLTARPDYDFAQLMVDHHQAAIDNSEALLQYGRETTTRTLAQAIITDQRREIAMLQDWLTRNR
;
A
#
# COMPACT_ATOMS: atom_id res chain seq x y z
N MET A 1 -54.20 41.82 51.51
CA MET A 1 -53.85 42.39 50.21
C MET A 1 -52.54 41.72 49.82
N ASN A 2 -52.61 40.55 49.14
CA ASN A 2 -51.47 39.77 48.73
C ASN A 2 -51.16 40.04 47.26
N ARG A 3 -50.01 40.63 46.96
CA ARG A 3 -49.50 40.79 45.60
C ARG A 3 -48.65 39.59 45.22
N LEU A 4 -49.17 38.76 44.30
CA LEU A 4 -48.41 37.68 43.63
C LEU A 4 -47.45 38.29 42.63
N VAL A 5 -46.15 38.09 42.87
CA VAL A 5 -45.06 38.38 41.92
C VAL A 5 -44.97 37.24 40.99
N ARG A 6 -45.27 37.46 39.69
CA ARG A 6 -45.04 36.48 38.61
C ARG A 6 -43.60 36.61 38.11
N LEU A 7 -42.79 35.52 38.26
CA LEU A 7 -41.46 35.38 37.72
C LEU A 7 -41.58 34.90 36.27
N PRO A 8 -40.89 35.48 35.28
CA PRO A 8 -40.91 34.97 33.92
C PRO A 8 -39.94 33.79 33.80
N LEU A 9 -40.44 32.69 33.25
CA LEU A 9 -39.71 31.48 32.91
C LEU A 9 -38.87 31.77 31.67
N LEU A 10 -37.53 31.89 31.83
CA LEU A 10 -36.56 31.98 30.70
C LEU A 10 -36.38 30.60 30.12
N PHE A 11 -36.91 30.38 28.91
CA PHE A 11 -36.58 29.20 28.09
C PHE A 11 -35.19 29.38 27.51
N LEU A 12 -34.18 28.68 28.05
CA LEU A 12 -32.88 28.52 27.44
C LEU A 12 -32.98 27.48 26.32
N LEU A 13 -32.98 27.97 25.09
CA LEU A 13 -32.84 27.11 23.89
C LEU A 13 -31.38 26.63 23.82
N PHE A 14 -31.11 25.37 24.19
CA PHE A 14 -29.86 24.73 23.92
C PHE A 14 -29.82 24.36 22.43
N LEU A 15 -29.09 25.15 21.65
CA LEU A 15 -28.77 24.85 20.26
C LEU A 15 -27.67 23.77 20.27
N GLY A 16 -28.09 22.50 20.17
CA GLY A 16 -27.16 21.39 19.99
C GLY A 16 -26.49 21.48 18.63
N LEU A 17 -25.24 21.94 18.58
CA LEU A 17 -24.38 21.72 17.42
C LEU A 17 -24.06 20.24 17.35
N ALA A 18 -24.71 19.52 16.45
CA ALA A 18 -24.34 18.16 16.09
C ALA A 18 -23.03 18.21 15.30
N PHE A 19 -21.93 17.81 15.92
CA PHE A 19 -20.69 17.48 15.21
C PHE A 19 -20.90 16.19 14.43
N THR A 20 -21.27 16.28 13.16
CA THR A 20 -21.41 15.16 12.22
C THR A 20 -20.29 15.18 11.14
N ALA A 21 -19.07 15.64 11.49
CA ALA A 21 -18.03 15.85 10.49
C ALA A 21 -16.96 14.74 10.42
N CYS A 22 -16.94 13.72 11.31
CA CYS A 22 -15.84 12.76 11.36
C CYS A 22 -16.15 11.35 10.87
N LYS A 23 -17.36 11.06 10.36
CA LYS A 23 -17.72 9.69 9.95
C LYS A 23 -17.55 9.43 8.44
N LYS A 24 -17.57 10.48 7.63
CA LYS A 24 -17.62 10.34 6.17
C LYS A 24 -16.27 10.01 5.55
N ASP A 25 -15.17 10.47 6.15
CA ASP A 25 -13.82 10.27 5.58
C ASP A 25 -13.27 8.86 5.87
N HIS A 26 -13.65 8.25 6.99
CA HIS A 26 -13.23 6.89 7.34
C HIS A 26 -13.96 5.82 6.52
N ASP A 27 -15.23 6.04 6.18
CA ASP A 27 -16.00 5.11 5.34
C ASP A 27 -15.48 5.09 3.89
N MET A 28 -15.02 6.24 3.36
CA MET A 28 -14.51 6.33 1.97
C MET A 28 -13.17 5.59 1.76
N ALA A 29 -12.32 5.49 2.77
CA ALA A 29 -11.08 4.75 2.67
C ALA A 29 -11.32 3.24 2.54
N HIS A 30 -12.30 2.70 3.27
CA HIS A 30 -12.64 1.27 3.20
C HIS A 30 -13.32 0.85 1.89
N ASP A 31 -14.01 1.77 1.20
CA ASP A 31 -14.67 1.51 -0.09
C ASP A 31 -13.76 1.72 -1.30
N SER A 32 -12.51 2.18 -1.09
CA SER A 32 -11.56 2.37 -2.18
C SER A 32 -11.18 1.05 -2.84
N PRO A 33 -11.28 0.93 -4.19
CA PRO A 33 -10.85 -0.27 -4.90
C PRO A 33 -9.35 -0.56 -4.70
N TYR A 34 -8.52 0.47 -4.56
CA TYR A 34 -7.09 0.32 -4.29
C TYR A 34 -6.83 -0.27 -2.90
N MET A 35 -7.51 0.22 -1.86
CA MET A 35 -7.39 -0.33 -0.50
C MET A 35 -7.89 -1.77 -0.43
N LYS A 36 -8.95 -2.10 -1.17
CA LYS A 36 -9.42 -3.49 -1.27
C LYS A 36 -8.36 -4.40 -1.88
N ILE A 37 -7.71 -3.99 -2.95
CA ILE A 37 -6.61 -4.74 -3.59
C ILE A 37 -5.47 -4.96 -2.59
N MET A 38 -5.07 -3.92 -1.82
CA MET A 38 -4.02 -4.03 -0.81
C MET A 38 -4.41 -4.97 0.33
N ASN A 39 -5.64 -4.92 0.82
CA ASN A 39 -6.16 -5.84 1.85
C ASN A 39 -6.20 -7.30 1.36
N ASP A 40 -6.63 -7.53 0.11
CA ASP A 40 -6.63 -8.87 -0.50
C ASP A 40 -5.18 -9.39 -0.65
N MET A 41 -4.22 -8.54 -1.02
CA MET A 41 -2.80 -8.87 -1.04
C MET A 41 -2.31 -9.31 0.35
N MET A 42 -2.58 -8.53 1.40
CA MET A 42 -2.18 -8.87 2.76
C MET A 42 -2.75 -10.22 3.19
N THR A 43 -4.03 -10.48 2.91
CA THR A 43 -4.68 -11.76 3.20
C THR A 43 -3.96 -12.93 2.50
N ARG A 44 -3.58 -12.77 1.24
CA ARG A 44 -2.83 -13.79 0.48
C ARG A 44 -1.42 -13.98 1.01
N MET A 45 -0.73 -12.91 1.40
CA MET A 45 0.61 -12.95 1.98
C MET A 45 0.63 -13.64 3.35
N ASP A 46 -0.38 -13.39 4.19
CA ASP A 46 -0.51 -14.03 5.50
C ASP A 46 -0.83 -15.54 5.38
N ALA A 47 -1.55 -15.93 4.36
CA ALA A 47 -1.87 -17.34 4.07
C ALA A 47 -0.68 -18.14 3.51
N GLN A 48 0.40 -17.50 3.06
CA GLN A 48 1.57 -18.19 2.54
C GLN A 48 2.33 -18.98 3.61
N VAL A 49 2.70 -20.21 3.27
CA VAL A 49 3.63 -21.00 4.09
C VAL A 49 5.03 -20.39 3.98
N LYS A 50 5.61 -20.02 5.12
CA LYS A 50 6.96 -19.47 5.19
C LYS A 50 7.97 -20.61 5.35
N THR A 51 8.99 -20.60 4.48
CA THR A 51 10.07 -21.58 4.51
C THR A 51 11.20 -21.19 5.47
N GLN A 52 11.24 -19.91 5.87
CA GLN A 52 12.31 -19.26 6.63
C GLN A 52 13.66 -19.19 5.85
N ASP A 53 13.66 -19.52 4.58
CA ASP A 53 14.73 -19.16 3.66
C ASP A 53 14.47 -17.75 3.10
N PRO A 54 15.34 -16.76 3.36
CA PRO A 54 15.11 -15.38 2.95
C PRO A 54 14.89 -15.21 1.45
N ASP A 55 15.63 -15.94 0.64
CA ASP A 55 15.57 -15.80 -0.82
C ASP A 55 14.25 -16.35 -1.38
N HIS A 56 13.83 -17.53 -0.87
CA HIS A 56 12.57 -18.14 -1.28
C HIS A 56 11.37 -17.31 -0.81
N ASP A 57 11.34 -16.93 0.48
CA ASP A 57 10.22 -16.21 1.08
C ASP A 57 10.08 -14.79 0.53
N PHE A 58 11.20 -14.11 0.23
CA PHE A 58 11.20 -12.83 -0.48
C PHE A 58 10.59 -12.96 -1.87
N ALA A 59 11.06 -13.92 -2.66
CA ALA A 59 10.60 -14.10 -4.04
C ALA A 59 9.10 -14.39 -4.10
N THR A 60 8.63 -15.31 -3.25
CA THR A 60 7.20 -15.68 -3.24
C THR A 60 6.30 -14.56 -2.72
N GLN A 61 6.75 -13.77 -1.74
CA GLN A 61 6.00 -12.62 -1.26
C GLN A 61 6.01 -11.46 -2.27
N MET A 62 7.14 -11.22 -2.93
CA MET A 62 7.25 -10.15 -3.91
C MET A 62 6.37 -10.42 -5.15
N VAL A 63 6.16 -11.67 -5.53
CA VAL A 63 5.17 -12.03 -6.57
C VAL A 63 3.76 -11.54 -6.19
N LEU A 64 3.32 -11.74 -4.94
CA LEU A 64 2.01 -11.28 -4.49
C LEU A 64 1.93 -9.76 -4.40
N HIS A 65 3.01 -9.13 -3.96
CA HIS A 65 3.13 -7.68 -3.87
C HIS A 65 3.01 -7.03 -5.25
N HIS A 66 3.77 -7.50 -6.21
CA HIS A 66 3.73 -7.01 -7.59
C HIS A 66 2.39 -7.27 -8.28
N ASP A 67 1.76 -8.43 -8.03
CA ASP A 67 0.41 -8.71 -8.52
C ASP A 67 -0.60 -7.66 -8.04
N ALA A 68 -0.50 -7.21 -6.80
CA ALA A 68 -1.35 -6.13 -6.28
C ALA A 68 -1.08 -4.78 -6.96
N ALA A 69 0.20 -4.41 -7.17
CA ALA A 69 0.54 -3.19 -7.91
C ALA A 69 0.01 -3.21 -9.34
N ILE A 70 0.08 -4.36 -10.02
CA ILE A 70 -0.49 -4.55 -11.36
C ILE A 70 -2.01 -4.35 -11.32
N GLN A 71 -2.72 -4.91 -10.33
CA GLN A 71 -4.16 -4.72 -10.18
C GLN A 71 -4.52 -3.24 -9.92
N MET A 72 -3.76 -2.56 -9.05
CA MET A 72 -3.94 -1.13 -8.80
C MET A 72 -3.71 -0.30 -10.08
N ALA A 73 -2.67 -0.61 -10.85
CA ALA A 73 -2.37 0.05 -12.12
C ALA A 73 -3.44 -0.22 -13.19
N GLN A 74 -4.00 -1.42 -13.25
CA GLN A 74 -5.14 -1.74 -14.12
C GLN A 74 -6.39 -0.95 -13.73
N GLU A 75 -6.65 -0.79 -12.43
CA GLU A 75 -7.75 0.04 -11.95
C GLU A 75 -7.55 1.52 -12.33
N GLU A 76 -6.32 2.02 -12.27
CA GLU A 76 -5.97 3.36 -12.75
C GLU A 76 -6.21 3.51 -14.26
N LEU A 77 -5.81 2.54 -15.07
CA LEU A 77 -6.09 2.56 -16.50
C LEU A 77 -7.59 2.59 -16.81
N ARG A 78 -8.40 1.94 -15.96
CA ARG A 78 -9.86 1.83 -16.11
C ARG A 78 -10.59 3.11 -15.67
N THR A 79 -10.17 3.73 -14.57
CA THR A 79 -10.93 4.80 -13.89
C THR A 79 -10.26 6.15 -13.93
N GLY A 80 -8.93 6.20 -14.06
CA GLY A 80 -8.16 7.42 -14.15
C GLY A 80 -8.48 8.24 -15.39
N SER A 81 -8.20 9.51 -15.32
CA SER A 81 -8.44 10.47 -16.42
C SER A 81 -7.14 11.16 -16.88
N ASN A 82 -6.11 11.12 -16.06
CA ASN A 82 -4.84 11.81 -16.34
C ASN A 82 -3.92 10.92 -17.18
N GLN A 83 -3.48 11.44 -18.35
CA GLN A 83 -2.68 10.66 -19.29
C GLN A 83 -1.27 10.30 -18.73
N GLU A 84 -0.68 11.18 -17.92
CA GLU A 84 0.62 10.93 -17.29
C GLU A 84 0.52 9.75 -16.30
N MET A 85 -0.54 9.71 -15.47
CA MET A 85 -0.79 8.59 -14.54
C MET A 85 -1.09 7.29 -15.29
N LYS A 86 -1.87 7.32 -16.35
CA LYS A 86 -2.11 6.14 -17.19
C LYS A 86 -0.83 5.60 -17.84
N THR A 87 0.04 6.48 -18.31
CA THR A 87 1.34 6.06 -18.86
C THR A 87 2.18 5.38 -17.77
N MET A 88 2.26 5.99 -16.59
CA MET A 88 3.00 5.42 -15.45
C MET A 88 2.40 4.08 -15.01
N ALA A 89 1.08 3.96 -14.96
CA ALA A 89 0.40 2.70 -14.64
C ALA A 89 0.75 1.60 -15.65
N GLN A 90 0.82 1.92 -16.95
CA GLN A 90 1.20 0.96 -17.99
C GLN A 90 2.67 0.53 -17.86
N ASP A 91 3.57 1.44 -17.50
CA ASP A 91 4.99 1.15 -17.28
C ASP A 91 5.18 0.24 -16.06
N ILE A 92 4.47 0.51 -14.95
CA ILE A 92 4.44 -0.33 -13.75
C ILE A 92 3.98 -1.75 -14.09
N ILE A 93 2.89 -1.91 -14.85
CA ILE A 93 2.39 -3.22 -15.27
C ILE A 93 3.49 -3.99 -16.03
N THR A 94 4.09 -3.34 -17.01
CA THR A 94 5.11 -3.98 -17.88
C THR A 94 6.31 -4.42 -17.08
N GLN A 95 6.84 -3.55 -16.23
CA GLN A 95 8.02 -3.83 -15.43
C GLN A 95 7.75 -4.93 -14.40
N GLN A 96 6.68 -4.83 -13.63
CA GLN A 96 6.41 -5.78 -12.56
C GLN A 96 5.98 -7.15 -13.07
N GLN A 97 5.37 -7.25 -14.26
CA GLN A 97 5.15 -8.54 -14.91
C GLN A 97 6.47 -9.24 -15.26
N ALA A 98 7.47 -8.49 -15.73
CA ALA A 98 8.80 -9.04 -16.02
C ALA A 98 9.52 -9.51 -14.73
N GLU A 99 9.39 -8.79 -13.63
CA GLU A 99 9.96 -9.16 -12.34
C GLU A 99 9.27 -10.41 -11.75
N ILE A 100 7.93 -10.50 -11.83
CA ILE A 100 7.18 -11.71 -11.45
C ILE A 100 7.68 -12.93 -12.21
N ALA A 101 7.91 -12.82 -13.52
CA ALA A 101 8.42 -13.92 -14.33
C ALA A 101 9.80 -14.38 -13.83
N GLN A 102 10.68 -13.46 -13.44
CA GLN A 102 12.01 -13.78 -12.91
C GLN A 102 11.92 -14.43 -11.52
N PHE A 103 11.06 -13.94 -10.62
CA PHE A 103 10.82 -14.57 -9.33
C PHE A 103 10.25 -15.98 -9.46
N ASN A 104 9.27 -16.18 -10.35
CA ASN A 104 8.71 -17.51 -10.61
C ASN A 104 9.76 -18.48 -11.21
N ALA A 105 10.62 -18.01 -12.10
CA ALA A 105 11.73 -18.81 -12.63
C ALA A 105 12.72 -19.20 -11.51
N PHE A 106 13.04 -18.27 -10.61
CA PHE A 106 13.87 -18.55 -9.45
C PHE A 106 13.25 -19.60 -8.54
N THR A 107 12.00 -19.38 -8.08
CA THR A 107 11.34 -20.27 -7.12
C THR A 107 11.06 -21.67 -7.67
N SER A 108 10.87 -21.81 -8.98
CA SER A 108 10.70 -23.13 -9.61
C SER A 108 11.97 -24.01 -9.56
N GLY A 109 13.15 -23.40 -9.48
CA GLY A 109 14.44 -24.10 -9.40
C GLY A 109 15.10 -24.08 -8.04
N HIS A 110 14.65 -23.23 -7.13
CA HIS A 110 15.24 -23.02 -5.81
C HIS A 110 14.56 -23.88 -4.73
N GLN A 111 15.35 -24.69 -4.01
CA GLN A 111 14.87 -25.37 -2.81
C GLN A 111 15.33 -24.58 -1.57
N PRO A 112 14.44 -24.35 -0.57
CA PRO A 112 14.80 -23.64 0.65
C PRO A 112 16.02 -24.25 1.36
N ARG A 113 16.98 -23.41 1.78
CA ARG A 113 18.29 -23.80 2.29
C ARG A 113 18.53 -23.35 3.73
N GLN A 114 19.37 -24.10 4.41
CA GLN A 114 19.90 -23.73 5.73
C GLN A 114 21.06 -22.69 5.60
N PRO A 115 21.30 -21.86 6.65
CA PRO A 115 20.51 -21.73 7.88
C PRO A 115 19.18 -21.02 7.64
N LEU A 116 18.14 -21.42 8.39
CA LEU A 116 16.85 -20.72 8.41
C LEU A 116 17.00 -19.36 9.13
N VAL A 117 16.26 -18.37 8.69
CA VAL A 117 16.34 -16.99 9.20
C VAL A 117 14.92 -16.48 9.56
N PRO A 118 14.32 -16.96 10.67
CA PRO A 118 12.94 -16.61 11.04
C PRO A 118 12.72 -15.10 11.19
N GLN A 119 13.74 -14.36 11.65
CA GLN A 119 13.68 -12.91 11.82
C GLN A 119 13.45 -12.16 10.49
N PHE A 120 13.85 -12.72 9.34
CA PHE A 120 13.61 -12.12 8.04
C PHE A 120 12.11 -11.98 7.76
N ASN A 121 11.33 -13.03 8.01
CA ASN A 121 9.88 -13.00 7.83
C ASN A 121 9.19 -12.02 8.79
N ALA A 122 9.69 -11.87 10.01
CA ALA A 122 9.19 -10.88 10.95
C ALA A 122 9.44 -9.43 10.46
N ILE A 123 10.61 -9.19 9.86
CA ILE A 123 10.95 -7.89 9.25
C ILE A 123 10.04 -7.61 8.06
N GLN A 124 9.87 -8.56 7.14
CA GLN A 124 8.98 -8.41 5.99
C GLN A 124 7.55 -8.08 6.46
N LYS A 125 7.02 -8.83 7.42
CA LYS A 125 5.68 -8.56 7.97
C LYS A 125 5.59 -7.16 8.57
N ALA A 126 6.56 -6.74 9.36
CA ALA A 126 6.56 -5.40 9.97
C ALA A 126 6.58 -4.28 8.91
N ASN A 127 7.30 -4.48 7.79
CA ASN A 127 7.30 -3.52 6.68
C ASN A 127 5.92 -3.45 6.00
N MET A 128 5.27 -4.59 5.78
CA MET A 128 3.93 -4.65 5.20
C MET A 128 2.86 -4.05 6.13
N ASP A 129 2.92 -4.35 7.43
CA ASP A 129 2.03 -3.76 8.43
C ASP A 129 2.19 -2.23 8.48
N ARG A 130 3.42 -1.71 8.37
CA ARG A 130 3.71 -0.27 8.29
C ARG A 130 3.11 0.36 7.03
N MET A 131 3.26 -0.30 5.88
CA MET A 131 2.61 0.15 4.63
C MET A 131 1.12 0.31 4.82
N MET A 132 0.43 -0.71 5.34
CA MET A 132 -1.01 -0.66 5.57
C MET A 132 -1.39 0.45 6.54
N ALA A 133 -0.69 0.58 7.67
CA ALA A 133 -0.94 1.66 8.64
C ALA A 133 -0.75 3.06 8.03
N THR A 134 0.22 3.23 7.13
CA THR A 134 0.44 4.50 6.42
C THR A 134 -0.69 4.76 5.44
N SER A 135 -1.09 3.76 4.65
CA SER A 135 -2.16 3.86 3.65
C SER A 135 -3.54 4.09 4.30
N ASP A 136 -3.83 3.43 5.43
CA ASP A 136 -5.06 3.66 6.22
C ASP A 136 -5.14 5.09 6.78
N GLY A 137 -3.99 5.72 7.04
CA GLY A 137 -3.89 7.11 7.48
C GLY A 137 -4.07 8.14 6.35
N ARG A 138 -4.13 7.72 5.09
CA ARG A 138 -4.32 8.62 3.95
C ARG A 138 -5.76 9.12 3.87
N THR A 139 -5.92 10.41 3.56
CA THR A 139 -7.22 10.95 3.16
C THR A 139 -7.44 10.66 1.67
N LEU A 140 -8.31 9.70 1.37
CA LEU A 140 -8.67 9.40 -0.01
C LEU A 140 -9.68 10.42 -0.52
N THR A 141 -9.51 10.82 -1.77
CA THR A 141 -10.17 11.98 -2.36
C THR A 141 -11.31 11.61 -3.32
N ALA A 142 -11.51 10.31 -3.59
CA ALA A 142 -12.35 9.78 -4.66
C ALA A 142 -11.95 10.30 -6.05
N ARG A 143 -10.71 10.79 -6.21
CA ARG A 143 -10.07 11.12 -7.49
C ARG A 143 -9.14 9.97 -7.83
N PRO A 144 -9.46 9.10 -8.81
CA PRO A 144 -8.68 7.89 -9.08
C PRO A 144 -7.19 8.16 -9.25
N ASP A 145 -6.83 9.09 -10.12
CA ASP A 145 -5.42 9.44 -10.40
C ASP A 145 -4.65 9.86 -9.13
N TYR A 146 -5.32 10.62 -8.23
CA TYR A 146 -4.69 11.10 -7.00
C TYR A 146 -4.55 9.99 -5.95
N ASP A 147 -5.60 9.19 -5.78
CA ASP A 147 -5.63 8.09 -4.81
C ASP A 147 -4.69 6.96 -5.24
N PHE A 148 -4.62 6.65 -6.54
CA PHE A 148 -3.63 5.75 -7.11
C PHE A 148 -2.21 6.22 -6.78
N ALA A 149 -1.88 7.48 -7.09
CA ALA A 149 -0.53 8.00 -6.92
C ALA A 149 -0.07 7.95 -5.45
N GLN A 150 -0.93 8.38 -4.49
CA GLN A 150 -0.54 8.39 -3.08
C GLN A 150 -0.41 6.98 -2.49
N LEU A 151 -1.28 6.03 -2.87
CA LEU A 151 -1.22 4.66 -2.37
C LEU A 151 -0.10 3.85 -3.03
N MET A 152 0.21 4.12 -4.29
CA MET A 152 1.33 3.47 -4.98
C MET A 152 2.69 3.91 -4.40
N VAL A 153 2.82 5.15 -3.90
CA VAL A 153 4.00 5.59 -3.14
C VAL A 153 4.22 4.72 -1.90
N ASP A 154 3.17 4.48 -1.12
CA ASP A 154 3.27 3.65 0.09
C ASP A 154 3.59 2.19 -0.27
N HIS A 155 2.95 1.67 -1.30
CA HIS A 155 3.16 0.32 -1.81
C HIS A 155 4.62 0.11 -2.27
N HIS A 156 5.17 1.01 -3.07
CA HIS A 156 6.54 0.94 -3.53
C HIS A 156 7.56 1.08 -2.38
N GLN A 157 7.29 1.93 -1.39
CA GLN A 157 8.17 2.04 -0.23
C GLN A 157 8.31 0.71 0.51
N ALA A 158 7.22 -0.06 0.66
CA ALA A 158 7.28 -1.37 1.30
C ALA A 158 8.13 -2.39 0.52
N ALA A 159 8.06 -2.36 -0.82
CA ALA A 159 8.91 -3.21 -1.65
C ALA A 159 10.41 -2.84 -1.51
N ILE A 160 10.72 -1.55 -1.42
CA ILE A 160 12.09 -1.08 -1.15
C ILE A 160 12.56 -1.58 0.21
N ASP A 161 11.76 -1.39 1.27
CA ASP A 161 12.11 -1.81 2.64
C ASP A 161 12.36 -3.34 2.72
N ASN A 162 11.52 -4.14 2.04
CA ASN A 162 11.68 -5.58 1.97
C ASN A 162 12.89 -6.01 1.13
N SER A 163 13.19 -5.28 0.06
CA SER A 163 14.38 -5.51 -0.77
C SER A 163 15.67 -5.18 -0.01
N GLU A 164 15.68 -4.09 0.76
CA GLU A 164 16.82 -3.75 1.62
C GLU A 164 17.04 -4.81 2.70
N ALA A 165 15.96 -5.36 3.28
CA ALA A 165 16.06 -6.49 4.21
C ALA A 165 16.64 -7.73 3.51
N LEU A 166 16.19 -8.06 2.28
CA LEU A 166 16.79 -9.18 1.54
C LEU A 166 18.29 -8.99 1.31
N LEU A 167 18.74 -7.79 0.99
CA LEU A 167 20.18 -7.54 0.79
C LEU A 167 21.03 -7.80 2.04
N GLN A 168 20.42 -7.79 3.24
CA GLN A 168 21.09 -8.15 4.49
C GLN A 168 21.11 -9.66 4.74
N TYR A 169 20.04 -10.37 4.38
CA TYR A 169 19.83 -11.76 4.76
C TYR A 169 19.88 -12.76 3.60
N GLY A 170 19.61 -12.31 2.38
CA GLY A 170 19.61 -13.15 1.18
C GLY A 170 21.00 -13.57 0.75
N ARG A 171 21.10 -14.74 0.15
CA ARG A 171 22.35 -15.39 -0.22
C ARG A 171 22.43 -15.66 -1.73
N GLU A 172 21.30 -15.70 -2.41
CA GLU A 172 21.23 -16.03 -3.83
C GLU A 172 21.47 -14.77 -4.69
N THR A 173 22.35 -14.89 -5.65
CA THR A 173 22.69 -13.75 -6.54
C THR A 173 21.47 -13.24 -7.29
N THR A 174 20.58 -14.14 -7.74
CA THR A 174 19.38 -13.78 -8.50
C THR A 174 18.46 -12.86 -7.70
N THR A 175 18.07 -13.26 -6.49
CA THR A 175 17.15 -12.47 -5.66
C THR A 175 17.78 -11.16 -5.20
N ARG A 176 19.08 -11.16 -4.89
CA ARG A 176 19.83 -9.94 -4.54
C ARG A 176 19.91 -8.96 -5.71
N THR A 177 20.10 -9.45 -6.94
CA THR A 177 20.10 -8.61 -8.15
C THR A 177 18.71 -8.01 -8.38
N LEU A 178 17.64 -8.81 -8.26
CA LEU A 178 16.27 -8.33 -8.37
C LEU A 178 15.94 -7.30 -7.28
N ALA A 179 16.31 -7.55 -6.04
CA ALA A 179 16.11 -6.60 -4.94
C ALA A 179 16.81 -5.26 -5.22
N GLN A 180 18.03 -5.26 -5.74
CA GLN A 180 18.75 -4.03 -6.10
C GLN A 180 18.06 -3.27 -7.25
N ALA A 181 17.54 -4.00 -8.25
CA ALA A 181 16.76 -3.41 -9.33
C ALA A 181 15.47 -2.76 -8.82
N ILE A 182 14.71 -3.49 -8.01
CA ILE A 182 13.47 -2.98 -7.36
C ILE A 182 13.74 -1.69 -6.59
N ILE A 183 14.79 -1.65 -5.76
CA ILE A 183 15.17 -0.45 -5.00
C ILE A 183 15.40 0.74 -5.94
N THR A 184 16.13 0.51 -7.05
CA THR A 184 16.48 1.58 -7.99
C THR A 184 15.26 2.09 -8.74
N ASP A 185 14.49 1.18 -9.29
CA ASP A 185 13.36 1.51 -10.15
C ASP A 185 12.21 2.11 -9.35
N GLN A 186 11.85 1.52 -8.21
CA GLN A 186 10.74 2.02 -7.43
C GLN A 186 11.06 3.33 -6.69
N ARG A 187 12.33 3.62 -6.36
CA ARG A 187 12.72 4.96 -5.90
C ARG A 187 12.47 6.03 -6.97
N ARG A 188 12.77 5.71 -8.24
CA ARG A 188 12.48 6.61 -9.36
C ARG A 188 10.98 6.82 -9.52
N GLU A 189 10.18 5.77 -9.46
CA GLU A 189 8.73 5.82 -9.60
C GLU A 189 8.08 6.60 -8.45
N ILE A 190 8.52 6.40 -7.20
CA ILE A 190 8.10 7.21 -6.05
C ILE A 190 8.36 8.69 -6.31
N ALA A 191 9.55 9.05 -6.79
CA ALA A 191 9.87 10.45 -7.08
C ALA A 191 8.95 11.05 -8.14
N MET A 192 8.62 10.29 -9.19
CA MET A 192 7.70 10.71 -10.25
C MET A 192 6.26 10.87 -9.72
N LEU A 193 5.77 9.93 -8.92
CA LEU A 193 4.45 9.98 -8.29
C LEU A 193 4.33 11.18 -7.33
N GLN A 194 5.34 11.42 -6.50
CA GLN A 194 5.38 12.54 -5.56
C GLN A 194 5.44 13.91 -6.27
N ASP A 195 6.20 14.01 -7.36
CA ASP A 195 6.24 15.21 -8.19
C ASP A 195 4.86 15.49 -8.81
N TRP A 196 4.22 14.44 -9.36
CA TRP A 196 2.87 14.56 -9.90
C TRP A 196 1.87 14.98 -8.83
N LEU A 197 1.87 14.35 -7.64
CA LEU A 197 1.01 14.72 -6.51
C LEU A 197 1.20 16.20 -6.11
N THR A 198 2.42 16.70 -6.15
CA THR A 198 2.73 18.09 -5.81
C THR A 198 2.15 19.09 -6.82
N ARG A 199 2.16 18.74 -8.11
CA ARG A 199 1.63 19.57 -9.21
C ARG A 199 0.11 19.53 -9.34
N ASN A 200 -0.58 18.51 -8.75
CA ASN A 200 -2.01 18.25 -8.95
C ASN A 200 -2.85 18.28 -7.65
N ARG A 201 -2.41 19.04 -6.66
CA ARG A 201 -3.10 19.22 -5.35
C ARG A 201 -4.47 19.86 -5.49
#